data_54502935b0c6fc3d3d035f15f3212ac0
#
_entry.id   54502935b0c6fc3d3d035f15f3212ac0
#
_cell.length_a   1.000
_cell.length_b   1.000
_cell.length_c   1.000
_cell.angle_alpha   90.00
_cell.angle_beta   90.00
_cell.angle_gamma   90.00
#
_symmetry.space_group_name_H-M   'P 1'
#
loop_
_entity.id
_entity.type
_entity.pdbx_description
1 polymer ?
#
loop_
_entity_poly.entity_id
_entity_poly.type
_entity_poly.pdbx_seq_one_letter_code
_entity_poly.pdbx_strand_id
1 'polypeptide(L)'
;MLVFIFGPEPTIPPDAQPHTTSRGFDAMREWFATAVAGPFDDFMRRPMWPAIIIFIVGYKLGEAMAGVMAMPLYISLGFSLNEIAAVSKLVGFFATVIGAIVGGLVTTKLGVMRALILFGILQSAGNLFYVLQAVGGHRLDYLALCVAAENLTGAMAGTALVAYLSGLCSPAFTATQYALLSSLSAVGRTMVASSGGLLADRLGWVPFFLVTTVATIPALLLLVWIARRDPGPLPARRESLVT
;
A
#
# COMPACT_ATOMS: atom_id res chain seq x y z
N MET A 1 1.26 21.08 6.77
CA MET A 1 1.34 21.94 7.97
C MET A 1 0.23 22.99 8.00
N LEU A 2 -0.05 23.73 6.94
CA LEU A 2 -1.15 24.73 6.90
C LEU A 2 -2.56 24.14 7.19
N VAL A 3 -2.85 22.91 6.75
CA VAL A 3 -4.14 22.26 7.00
C VAL A 3 -4.39 21.95 8.49
N PHE A 4 -3.33 21.74 9.29
CA PHE A 4 -3.45 21.55 10.74
C PHE A 4 -3.77 22.84 11.50
N ILE A 5 -3.49 24.00 10.93
CA ILE A 5 -3.69 25.30 11.59
C ILE A 5 -5.07 25.86 11.26
N PHE A 6 -5.62 25.56 10.07
CA PHE A 6 -6.85 26.15 9.55
C PHE A 6 -7.98 25.11 9.28
N GLY A 7 -7.71 23.82 9.46
CA GLY A 7 -8.75 22.80 9.29
C GLY A 7 -9.73 22.82 10.47
N PRO A 8 -11.06 22.70 10.23
CA PRO A 8 -12.00 22.50 11.33
C PRO A 8 -11.69 21.18 12.04
N GLU A 9 -11.58 21.22 13.36
CA GLU A 9 -11.42 20.00 14.16
C GLU A 9 -12.65 19.11 13.97
N PRO A 10 -12.45 17.81 13.66
CA PRO A 10 -13.57 16.88 13.60
C PRO A 10 -14.22 16.79 14.97
N THR A 11 -15.54 17.01 15.04
CA THR A 11 -16.30 16.85 16.26
C THR A 11 -16.25 15.40 16.72
N ILE A 12 -15.57 15.15 17.84
CA ILE A 12 -15.53 13.84 18.47
C ILE A 12 -16.90 13.58 19.11
N PRO A 13 -17.60 12.48 18.75
CA PRO A 13 -18.85 12.13 19.39
C PRO A 13 -18.65 12.01 20.91
N PRO A 14 -19.63 12.44 21.74
CA PRO A 14 -19.50 12.43 23.21
C PRO A 14 -19.15 11.05 23.77
N ASP A 15 -19.61 9.98 23.12
CA ASP A 15 -19.37 8.58 23.53
C ASP A 15 -17.94 8.08 23.22
N ALA A 16 -17.15 8.82 22.46
CA ALA A 16 -15.78 8.46 22.11
C ALA A 16 -14.73 9.15 23.04
N GLN A 17 -15.19 9.95 24.00
CA GLN A 17 -14.29 10.55 24.99
C GLN A 17 -13.97 9.51 26.07
N PRO A 18 -12.68 9.23 26.36
CA PRO A 18 -12.33 8.34 27.47
C PRO A 18 -12.71 9.02 28.78
N HIS A 19 -13.81 8.57 29.41
CA HIS A 19 -14.15 8.96 30.79
C HIS A 19 -13.20 8.25 31.75
N THR A 20 -11.99 8.77 31.90
CA THR A 20 -11.03 8.29 32.91
C THR A 20 -11.45 8.79 34.29
N THR A 21 -12.31 8.02 34.95
CA THR A 21 -12.64 8.22 36.38
C THR A 21 -11.71 7.44 37.29
N SER A 22 -10.91 6.52 36.76
CA SER A 22 -9.98 5.66 37.50
C SER A 22 -8.56 6.24 37.56
N ARG A 23 -7.89 6.04 38.71
CA ARG A 23 -6.49 6.46 38.90
C ARG A 23 -5.56 5.24 38.95
N GLY A 24 -4.37 5.36 38.34
CA GLY A 24 -3.33 4.35 38.42
C GLY A 24 -3.45 3.24 37.39
N PHE A 25 -3.25 1.98 37.82
CA PHE A 25 -3.19 0.81 36.91
C PHE A 25 -4.52 0.53 36.23
N ASP A 26 -5.63 0.82 36.86
CA ASP A 26 -6.98 0.66 36.27
C ASP A 26 -7.23 1.67 35.14
N ALA A 27 -6.76 2.90 35.28
CA ALA A 27 -6.82 3.90 34.20
C ALA A 27 -6.00 3.46 32.98
N MET A 28 -4.83 2.86 33.20
CA MET A 28 -4.00 2.34 32.11
C MET A 28 -4.65 1.12 31.43
N ARG A 29 -5.30 0.26 32.17
CA ARG A 29 -6.05 -0.89 31.65
C ARG A 29 -7.27 -0.45 30.85
N GLU A 30 -8.03 0.51 31.34
CA GLU A 30 -9.18 1.10 30.64
C GLU A 30 -8.74 1.82 29.35
N TRP A 31 -7.65 2.58 29.43
CA TRP A 31 -7.06 3.23 28.26
C TRP A 31 -6.64 2.20 27.22
N PHE A 32 -5.96 1.12 27.63
CA PHE A 32 -5.55 0.06 26.72
C PHE A 32 -6.75 -0.68 26.11
N ALA A 33 -7.79 -0.93 26.90
CA ALA A 33 -9.01 -1.57 26.41
C ALA A 33 -9.74 -0.70 25.39
N THR A 34 -9.81 0.61 25.61
CA THR A 34 -10.49 1.54 24.67
C THR A 34 -9.62 1.94 23.49
N ALA A 35 -8.32 2.20 23.71
CA ALA A 35 -7.44 2.70 22.66
C ALA A 35 -6.88 1.60 21.75
N VAL A 36 -6.80 0.36 22.23
CA VAL A 36 -6.22 -0.77 21.44
C VAL A 36 -7.25 -1.86 21.21
N ALA A 37 -7.85 -2.44 22.27
CA ALA A 37 -8.74 -3.58 22.15
C ALA A 37 -10.05 -3.21 21.44
N GLY A 38 -10.62 -2.03 21.72
CA GLY A 38 -11.85 -1.54 21.08
C GLY A 38 -11.75 -1.44 19.55
N PRO A 39 -10.73 -0.76 19.00
CA PRO A 39 -10.49 -0.69 17.56
C PRO A 39 -10.31 -2.06 16.88
N PHE A 40 -9.66 -3.01 17.57
CA PHE A 40 -9.48 -4.38 17.09
C PHE A 40 -10.81 -5.14 17.05
N ASP A 41 -11.59 -5.09 18.13
CA ASP A 41 -12.88 -5.77 18.21
C ASP A 41 -13.87 -5.23 17.17
N ASP A 42 -13.91 -3.90 16.99
CA ASP A 42 -14.73 -3.25 15.94
C ASP A 42 -14.33 -3.73 14.54
N PHE A 43 -13.04 -3.83 14.24
CA PHE A 43 -12.57 -4.31 12.96
C PHE A 43 -12.87 -5.81 12.76
N MET A 44 -12.69 -6.65 13.79
CA MET A 44 -12.95 -8.10 13.72
C MET A 44 -14.43 -8.46 13.60
N ARG A 45 -15.34 -7.56 13.97
CA ARG A 45 -16.80 -7.73 13.74
C ARG A 45 -17.20 -7.58 12.28
N ARG A 46 -16.32 -7.07 11.42
CA ARG A 46 -16.63 -6.93 10.00
C ARG A 46 -16.68 -8.29 9.30
N PRO A 47 -17.65 -8.49 8.39
CA PRO A 47 -17.63 -9.67 7.55
C PRO A 47 -16.34 -9.70 6.75
N MET A 48 -15.74 -10.90 6.61
CA MET A 48 -14.53 -11.14 5.82
C MET A 48 -13.24 -10.42 6.29
N TRP A 49 -13.17 -9.94 7.56
CA TRP A 49 -11.96 -9.29 8.08
C TRP A 49 -10.65 -10.09 7.85
N PRO A 50 -10.61 -11.44 7.94
CA PRO A 50 -9.36 -12.17 7.66
C PRO A 50 -8.94 -12.06 6.20
N ALA A 51 -9.90 -12.10 5.27
CA ALA A 51 -9.63 -11.93 3.84
C ALA A 51 -9.10 -10.51 3.54
N ILE A 52 -9.65 -9.50 4.20
CA ILE A 52 -9.18 -8.12 4.09
C ILE A 52 -7.73 -7.99 4.58
N ILE A 53 -7.38 -8.60 5.71
CA ILE A 53 -6.00 -8.59 6.23
C ILE A 53 -5.04 -9.30 5.26
N ILE A 54 -5.40 -10.50 4.79
CA ILE A 54 -4.58 -11.25 3.83
C ILE A 54 -4.38 -10.43 2.55
N PHE A 55 -5.44 -9.75 2.07
CA PHE A 55 -5.34 -8.85 0.92
C PHE A 55 -4.38 -7.69 1.19
N ILE A 56 -4.52 -6.97 2.30
CA ILE A 56 -3.70 -5.81 2.64
C ILE A 56 -2.20 -6.19 2.69
N VAL A 57 -1.89 -7.33 3.32
CA VAL A 57 -0.51 -7.85 3.39
C VAL A 57 -0.03 -8.30 2.01
N GLY A 58 -0.87 -9.02 1.27
CA GLY A 58 -0.52 -9.63 -0.02
C GLY A 58 -0.38 -8.65 -1.18
N TYR A 59 -1.13 -7.54 -1.14
CA TYR A 59 -1.25 -6.63 -2.28
C TYR A 59 0.08 -6.01 -2.73
N LYS A 60 0.97 -5.72 -1.79
CA LYS A 60 2.27 -5.10 -2.03
C LYS A 60 3.46 -6.09 -1.99
N LEU A 61 3.22 -7.39 -1.91
CA LEU A 61 4.29 -8.38 -1.76
C LEU A 61 5.23 -8.44 -2.98
N GLY A 62 4.65 -8.50 -4.18
CA GLY A 62 5.45 -8.57 -5.42
C GLY A 62 6.36 -7.36 -5.59
N GLU A 63 5.83 -6.14 -5.33
CA GLU A 63 6.60 -4.89 -5.33
C GLU A 63 7.71 -4.91 -4.27
N ALA A 64 7.38 -5.33 -3.05
CA ALA A 64 8.35 -5.33 -1.96
C ALA A 64 9.52 -6.27 -2.22
N MET A 65 9.26 -7.47 -2.75
CA MET A 65 10.31 -8.41 -3.13
C MET A 65 11.16 -7.88 -4.29
N ALA A 66 10.52 -7.33 -5.32
CA ALA A 66 11.21 -6.77 -6.48
C ALA A 66 12.05 -5.54 -6.06
N GLY A 67 11.50 -4.63 -5.27
CA GLY A 67 12.17 -3.40 -4.84
C GLY A 67 13.42 -3.65 -3.99
N VAL A 68 13.40 -4.64 -3.07
CA VAL A 68 14.59 -5.00 -2.26
C VAL A 68 15.71 -5.55 -3.16
N MET A 69 15.36 -6.28 -4.21
CA MET A 69 16.34 -6.88 -5.13
C MET A 69 16.71 -5.99 -6.33
N ALA A 70 16.08 -4.83 -6.48
CA ALA A 70 16.38 -3.89 -7.56
C ALA A 70 17.83 -3.39 -7.51
N MET A 71 18.29 -2.94 -6.33
CA MET A 71 19.64 -2.44 -6.16
C MET A 71 20.72 -3.52 -6.39
N PRO A 72 20.63 -4.73 -5.81
CA PRO A 72 21.52 -5.85 -6.14
C PRO A 72 21.52 -6.19 -7.63
N LEU A 73 20.38 -6.18 -8.31
CA LEU A 73 20.31 -6.39 -9.75
C LEU A 73 21.13 -5.34 -10.49
N TYR A 74 20.91 -4.05 -10.23
CA TYR A 74 21.61 -2.97 -10.95
C TYR A 74 23.13 -3.05 -10.75
N ILE A 75 23.58 -3.32 -9.52
CA ILE A 75 25.00 -3.51 -9.22
C ILE A 75 25.56 -4.72 -9.96
N SER A 76 24.85 -5.85 -10.01
CA SER A 76 25.28 -7.06 -10.72
C SER A 76 25.39 -6.85 -12.23
N LEU A 77 24.63 -5.92 -12.79
CA LEU A 77 24.69 -5.52 -14.20
C LEU A 77 25.78 -4.49 -14.49
N GLY A 78 26.53 -4.05 -13.47
CA GLY A 78 27.67 -3.14 -13.60
C GLY A 78 27.33 -1.65 -13.56
N PHE A 79 26.09 -1.27 -13.17
CA PHE A 79 25.75 0.13 -12.97
C PHE A 79 26.49 0.73 -11.79
N SER A 80 27.03 1.92 -11.97
CA SER A 80 27.61 2.70 -10.89
C SER A 80 26.52 3.28 -9.97
N LEU A 81 26.88 3.51 -8.71
CA LEU A 81 25.96 4.15 -7.75
C LEU A 81 25.50 5.53 -8.21
N ASN A 82 26.36 6.27 -8.95
CA ASN A 82 26.02 7.58 -9.49
C ASN A 82 24.97 7.50 -10.59
N GLU A 83 25.06 6.54 -11.50
CA GLU A 83 24.07 6.30 -12.55
C GLU A 83 22.72 5.94 -11.94
N ILE A 84 22.71 4.98 -11.00
CA ILE A 84 21.49 4.56 -10.30
C ILE A 84 20.89 5.76 -9.55
N ALA A 85 21.70 6.53 -8.82
CA ALA A 85 21.21 7.68 -8.07
C ALA A 85 20.67 8.79 -8.98
N ALA A 86 21.32 9.08 -10.10
CA ALA A 86 20.87 10.09 -11.06
C ALA A 86 19.51 9.71 -11.67
N VAL A 87 19.37 8.47 -12.15
CA VAL A 87 18.11 7.98 -12.72
C VAL A 87 17.02 7.93 -11.66
N SER A 88 17.30 7.37 -10.47
CA SER A 88 16.29 7.25 -9.42
C SER A 88 15.81 8.60 -8.90
N LYS A 89 16.72 9.58 -8.76
CA LYS A 89 16.33 10.93 -8.30
C LYS A 89 15.52 11.70 -9.33
N LEU A 90 15.91 11.67 -10.60
CA LEU A 90 15.21 12.42 -11.64
C LEU A 90 13.95 11.66 -12.09
N VAL A 91 14.12 10.48 -12.67
CA VAL A 91 13.01 9.73 -13.25
C VAL A 91 12.07 9.21 -12.17
N GLY A 92 12.62 8.64 -11.08
CA GLY A 92 11.84 8.09 -9.98
C GLY A 92 11.00 9.15 -9.27
N PHE A 93 11.55 10.34 -9.00
CA PHE A 93 10.81 11.43 -8.36
C PHE A 93 9.62 11.88 -9.21
N PHE A 94 9.83 12.21 -10.49
CA PHE A 94 8.74 12.64 -11.37
C PHE A 94 7.71 11.53 -11.58
N ALA A 95 8.15 10.29 -11.77
CA ALA A 95 7.24 9.14 -11.90
C ALA A 95 6.37 8.95 -10.65
N THR A 96 6.94 9.09 -9.45
CA THR A 96 6.20 9.00 -8.18
C THR A 96 5.15 10.11 -8.07
N VAL A 97 5.52 11.37 -8.35
CA VAL A 97 4.61 12.51 -8.28
C VAL A 97 3.46 12.36 -9.28
N ILE A 98 3.78 12.03 -10.53
CA ILE A 98 2.78 11.80 -11.57
C ILE A 98 1.88 10.61 -11.17
N GLY A 99 2.48 9.52 -10.70
CA GLY A 99 1.76 8.33 -10.24
C GLY A 99 0.79 8.63 -9.10
N ALA A 100 1.19 9.42 -8.11
CA ALA A 100 0.33 9.81 -7.01
C ALA A 100 -0.86 10.67 -7.48
N ILE A 101 -0.62 11.64 -8.37
CA ILE A 101 -1.67 12.51 -8.93
C ILE A 101 -2.65 11.68 -9.78
N VAL A 102 -2.12 10.91 -10.74
CA VAL A 102 -2.95 10.05 -11.61
C VAL A 102 -3.69 9.00 -10.78
N GLY A 103 -3.01 8.38 -9.82
CA GLY A 103 -3.61 7.42 -8.89
C GLY A 103 -4.79 8.01 -8.12
N GLY A 104 -4.64 9.22 -7.58
CA GLY A 104 -5.71 9.95 -6.90
C GLY A 104 -6.89 10.24 -7.82
N LEU A 105 -6.63 10.82 -9.00
CA LEU A 105 -7.66 11.17 -9.98
C LEU A 105 -8.43 9.94 -10.50
N VAL A 106 -7.73 8.85 -10.78
CA VAL A 106 -8.36 7.60 -11.25
C VAL A 106 -9.15 6.96 -10.12
N THR A 107 -8.63 6.94 -8.89
CA THR A 107 -9.33 6.40 -7.72
C THR A 107 -10.64 7.14 -7.44
N THR A 108 -10.66 8.47 -7.59
CA THR A 108 -11.89 9.26 -7.41
C THR A 108 -12.93 9.02 -8.52
N LYS A 109 -12.48 8.74 -9.76
CA LYS A 109 -13.37 8.50 -10.90
C LYS A 109 -13.91 7.07 -10.98
N LEU A 110 -13.05 6.07 -10.79
CA LEU A 110 -13.41 4.65 -10.93
C LEU A 110 -13.92 4.03 -9.63
N GLY A 111 -13.67 4.69 -8.49
CA GLY A 111 -13.85 4.13 -7.16
C GLY A 111 -12.68 3.26 -6.72
N VAL A 112 -12.52 3.14 -5.40
CA VAL A 112 -11.33 2.53 -4.75
C VAL A 112 -11.09 1.09 -5.18
N MET A 113 -12.14 0.24 -5.21
CA MET A 113 -12.00 -1.18 -5.54
C MET A 113 -11.50 -1.41 -6.98
N ARG A 114 -12.09 -0.70 -7.95
CA ARG A 114 -11.67 -0.83 -9.37
C ARG A 114 -10.27 -0.25 -9.59
N ALA A 115 -9.94 0.84 -8.92
CA ALA A 115 -8.62 1.44 -8.96
C ALA A 115 -7.56 0.48 -8.41
N LEU A 116 -7.81 -0.18 -7.27
CA LEU A 116 -6.91 -1.19 -6.71
C LEU A 116 -6.66 -2.37 -7.65
N ILE A 117 -7.71 -2.88 -8.31
CA ILE A 117 -7.55 -3.97 -9.28
C ILE A 117 -6.70 -3.50 -10.47
N LEU A 118 -7.03 -2.34 -11.05
CA LEU A 118 -6.31 -1.77 -12.19
C LEU A 118 -4.84 -1.54 -11.85
N PHE A 119 -4.56 -0.87 -10.73
CA PHE A 119 -3.20 -0.53 -10.34
C PHE A 119 -2.39 -1.75 -9.89
N GLY A 120 -3.02 -2.73 -9.26
CA GLY A 120 -2.36 -3.99 -8.95
C GLY A 120 -1.93 -4.76 -10.19
N ILE A 121 -2.75 -4.76 -11.26
CA ILE A 121 -2.38 -5.34 -12.56
C ILE A 121 -1.23 -4.54 -13.18
N LEU A 122 -1.33 -3.21 -13.22
CA LEU A 122 -0.28 -2.36 -13.77
C LEU A 122 1.04 -2.51 -13.02
N GLN A 123 1.00 -2.61 -11.69
CA GLN A 123 2.19 -2.82 -10.87
C GLN A 123 2.80 -4.21 -11.09
N SER A 124 1.97 -5.25 -11.18
CA SER A 124 2.42 -6.60 -11.52
C SER A 124 3.08 -6.63 -12.90
N ALA A 125 2.49 -5.97 -13.90
CA ALA A 125 3.10 -5.80 -15.22
C ALA A 125 4.39 -4.94 -15.17
N GLY A 126 4.45 -3.95 -14.27
CA GLY A 126 5.63 -3.13 -14.02
C GLY A 126 6.85 -3.95 -13.60
N ASN A 127 6.66 -5.03 -12.83
CA ASN A 127 7.74 -5.92 -12.43
C ASN A 127 8.43 -6.62 -13.64
N LEU A 128 7.75 -6.72 -14.78
CA LEU A 128 8.36 -7.28 -16.00
C LEU A 128 9.47 -6.40 -16.58
N PHE A 129 9.50 -5.10 -16.24
CA PHE A 129 10.60 -4.24 -16.65
C PHE A 129 11.92 -4.61 -15.96
N TYR A 130 11.88 -5.21 -14.76
CA TYR A 130 13.08 -5.80 -14.15
C TYR A 130 13.58 -7.01 -14.93
N VAL A 131 12.68 -7.81 -15.50
CA VAL A 131 13.06 -8.92 -16.40
C VAL A 131 13.72 -8.38 -17.66
N LEU A 132 13.14 -7.32 -18.26
CA LEU A 132 13.72 -6.65 -19.41
C LEU A 132 15.11 -6.09 -19.10
N GLN A 133 15.29 -5.47 -17.92
CA GLN A 133 16.58 -4.96 -17.45
C GLN A 133 17.61 -6.09 -17.24
N ALA A 134 17.19 -7.20 -16.62
CA ALA A 134 18.06 -8.34 -16.35
C ALA A 134 18.58 -8.98 -17.66
N VAL A 135 17.77 -9.03 -18.71
CA VAL A 135 18.16 -9.55 -20.02
C VAL A 135 18.95 -8.51 -20.83
N GLY A 136 18.57 -7.23 -20.72
CA GLY A 136 19.17 -6.13 -21.49
C GLY A 136 20.57 -5.72 -21.04
N GLY A 137 20.98 -6.10 -19.82
CA GLY A 137 22.30 -5.79 -19.28
C GLY A 137 22.47 -4.32 -18.90
N HIS A 138 23.68 -3.78 -19.02
CA HIS A 138 24.03 -2.41 -18.66
C HIS A 138 23.52 -1.40 -19.71
N ARG A 139 22.23 -1.04 -19.61
CA ARG A 139 21.59 -0.06 -20.49
C ARG A 139 20.81 0.96 -19.66
N LEU A 140 21.20 2.23 -19.74
CA LEU A 140 20.59 3.33 -18.99
C LEU A 140 19.13 3.61 -19.37
N ASP A 141 18.77 3.40 -20.63
CA ASP A 141 17.39 3.54 -21.10
C ASP A 141 16.45 2.51 -20.45
N TYR A 142 16.91 1.26 -20.31
CA TYR A 142 16.14 0.23 -19.61
C TYR A 142 16.07 0.50 -18.11
N LEU A 143 17.15 0.97 -17.49
CA LEU A 143 17.15 1.40 -16.10
C LEU A 143 16.14 2.53 -15.86
N ALA A 144 16.12 3.54 -16.72
CA ALA A 144 15.19 4.64 -16.62
C ALA A 144 13.72 4.17 -16.78
N LEU A 145 13.48 3.27 -17.73
CA LEU A 145 12.14 2.70 -17.94
C LEU A 145 11.69 1.85 -16.75
N CYS A 146 12.57 1.03 -16.19
CA CYS A 146 12.30 0.21 -15.02
C CYS A 146 11.96 1.08 -13.81
N VAL A 147 12.80 2.08 -13.50
CA VAL A 147 12.58 3.03 -12.41
C VAL A 147 11.29 3.83 -12.61
N ALA A 148 11.01 4.27 -13.86
CA ALA A 148 9.77 5.00 -14.16
C ALA A 148 8.54 4.13 -13.94
N ALA A 149 8.54 2.92 -14.47
CA ALA A 149 7.39 2.00 -14.36
C ALA A 149 7.13 1.62 -12.90
N GLU A 150 8.16 1.26 -12.14
CA GLU A 150 8.04 0.90 -10.73
C GLU A 150 7.47 2.05 -9.90
N ASN A 151 8.09 3.23 -9.99
CA ASN A 151 7.67 4.37 -9.18
C ASN A 151 6.28 4.89 -9.55
N LEU A 152 5.95 4.92 -10.85
CA LEU A 152 4.65 5.34 -11.33
C LEU A 152 3.54 4.40 -10.82
N THR A 153 3.68 3.11 -11.12
CA THR A 153 2.65 2.11 -10.77
C THR A 153 2.58 1.89 -9.25
N GLY A 154 3.73 1.91 -8.56
CA GLY A 154 3.83 1.82 -7.11
C GLY A 154 3.13 2.97 -6.40
N ALA A 155 3.29 4.22 -6.88
CA ALA A 155 2.62 5.39 -6.33
C ALA A 155 1.11 5.37 -6.60
N MET A 156 0.67 4.96 -7.81
CA MET A 156 -0.75 4.77 -8.13
C MET A 156 -1.40 3.74 -7.21
N ALA A 157 -0.80 2.57 -7.08
CA ALA A 157 -1.29 1.50 -6.20
C ALA A 157 -1.27 1.89 -4.72
N GLY A 158 -0.23 2.61 -4.28
CA GLY A 158 -0.12 3.15 -2.93
C GLY A 158 -1.23 4.13 -2.59
N THR A 159 -1.54 5.06 -3.49
CA THR A 159 -2.62 6.04 -3.32
C THR A 159 -3.98 5.36 -3.17
N ALA A 160 -4.29 4.38 -4.01
CA ALA A 160 -5.53 3.62 -3.91
C ALA A 160 -5.60 2.76 -2.63
N LEU A 161 -4.46 2.17 -2.21
CA LEU A 161 -4.39 1.40 -0.97
C LEU A 161 -4.62 2.28 0.26
N VAL A 162 -4.03 3.47 0.31
CA VAL A 162 -4.28 4.46 1.38
C VAL A 162 -5.75 4.83 1.44
N ALA A 163 -6.39 5.10 0.30
CA ALA A 163 -7.82 5.39 0.25
C ALA A 163 -8.67 4.21 0.74
N TYR A 164 -8.29 2.98 0.41
CA TYR A 164 -8.95 1.76 0.88
C TYR A 164 -8.82 1.58 2.38
N LEU A 165 -7.60 1.68 2.93
CA LEU A 165 -7.36 1.59 4.37
C LEU A 165 -8.12 2.65 5.15
N SER A 166 -8.13 3.89 4.66
CA SER A 166 -8.89 4.99 5.28
C SER A 166 -10.39 4.71 5.28
N GLY A 167 -10.93 4.13 4.19
CA GLY A 167 -12.34 3.75 4.08
C GLY A 167 -12.73 2.55 4.96
N LEU A 168 -11.77 1.73 5.38
CA LEU A 168 -11.99 0.64 6.33
C LEU A 168 -12.04 1.12 7.78
N CYS A 169 -11.53 2.29 8.10
CA CYS A 169 -11.51 2.78 9.47
C CYS A 169 -12.88 3.32 9.89
N SER A 170 -13.31 2.97 11.10
CA SER A 170 -14.52 3.57 11.67
C SER A 170 -14.27 5.00 12.12
N PRO A 171 -15.24 5.92 12.05
CA PRO A 171 -15.08 7.30 12.50
C PRO A 171 -14.61 7.42 13.96
N ALA A 172 -15.03 6.49 14.81
CA ALA A 172 -14.67 6.49 16.23
C ALA A 172 -13.20 6.13 16.49
N PHE A 173 -12.55 5.34 15.61
CA PHE A 173 -11.22 4.77 15.82
C PHE A 173 -10.28 4.98 14.64
N THR A 174 -10.53 5.98 13.81
CA THR A 174 -9.83 6.17 12.52
C THR A 174 -8.31 6.12 12.64
N ALA A 175 -7.72 6.88 13.57
CA ALA A 175 -6.26 6.95 13.71
C ALA A 175 -5.65 5.61 14.13
N THR A 176 -6.24 4.93 15.12
CA THR A 176 -5.72 3.66 15.65
C THR A 176 -5.90 2.53 14.64
N GLN A 177 -7.08 2.39 14.02
CA GLN A 177 -7.31 1.36 13.01
C GLN A 177 -6.41 1.55 11.78
N TYR A 178 -6.26 2.79 11.30
CA TYR A 178 -5.35 3.08 10.20
C TYR A 178 -3.90 2.73 10.54
N ALA A 179 -3.42 3.12 11.73
CA ALA A 179 -2.08 2.79 12.19
C ALA A 179 -1.85 1.28 12.28
N LEU A 180 -2.82 0.52 12.80
CA LEU A 180 -2.76 -0.94 12.89
C LEU A 180 -2.71 -1.61 11.52
N LEU A 181 -3.61 -1.24 10.60
CA LEU A 181 -3.68 -1.82 9.26
C LEU A 181 -2.44 -1.48 8.43
N SER A 182 -1.96 -0.23 8.52
CA SER A 182 -0.74 0.19 7.82
C SER A 182 0.52 -0.49 8.38
N SER A 183 0.61 -0.64 9.70
CA SER A 183 1.72 -1.37 10.36
C SER A 183 1.72 -2.84 9.97
N LEU A 184 0.55 -3.49 9.97
CA LEU A 184 0.42 -4.89 9.57
C LEU A 184 0.85 -5.10 8.11
N SER A 185 0.44 -4.19 7.22
CA SER A 185 0.90 -4.18 5.83
C SER A 185 2.42 -4.05 5.73
N ALA A 186 3.02 -3.14 6.52
CA ALA A 186 4.46 -2.91 6.51
C ALA A 186 5.24 -4.13 7.05
N VAL A 187 4.81 -4.71 8.17
CA VAL A 187 5.43 -5.92 8.74
C VAL A 187 5.35 -7.09 7.78
N GLY A 188 4.17 -7.39 7.25
CA GLY A 188 4.00 -8.49 6.29
C GLY A 188 4.88 -8.33 5.06
N ARG A 189 4.94 -7.12 4.49
CA ARG A 189 5.81 -6.78 3.38
C ARG A 189 7.29 -6.99 3.70
N THR A 190 7.76 -6.53 4.86
CA THR A 190 9.16 -6.64 5.27
C THR A 190 9.56 -8.10 5.51
N MET A 191 8.71 -8.89 6.17
CA MET A 191 8.98 -10.31 6.41
C MET A 191 9.12 -11.10 5.11
N VAL A 192 8.26 -10.87 4.14
CA VAL A 192 8.34 -11.58 2.86
C VAL A 192 9.49 -11.05 2.00
N ALA A 193 9.72 -9.75 1.99
CA ALA A 193 10.84 -9.16 1.24
C ALA A 193 12.20 -9.68 1.71
N SER A 194 12.35 -10.00 3.00
CA SER A 194 13.60 -10.56 3.55
C SER A 194 13.99 -11.91 2.94
N SER A 195 13.03 -12.69 2.43
CA SER A 195 13.30 -13.95 1.72
C SER A 195 13.75 -13.76 0.26
N GLY A 196 13.66 -12.53 -0.26
CA GLY A 196 13.95 -12.20 -1.65
C GLY A 196 15.39 -12.54 -2.08
N GLY A 197 16.37 -12.29 -1.20
CA GLY A 197 17.77 -12.61 -1.48
C GLY A 197 18.02 -14.11 -1.72
N LEU A 198 17.54 -14.95 -0.81
CA LEU A 198 17.67 -16.41 -0.95
C LEU A 198 16.98 -16.94 -2.21
N LEU A 199 15.86 -16.34 -2.56
CA LEU A 199 15.10 -16.73 -3.75
C LEU A 199 15.81 -16.28 -5.04
N ALA A 200 16.37 -15.06 -5.06
CA ALA A 200 17.14 -14.54 -6.18
C ALA A 200 18.44 -15.35 -6.42
N ASP A 201 19.14 -15.73 -5.34
CA ASP A 201 20.36 -16.52 -5.41
C ASP A 201 20.11 -17.93 -6.00
N ARG A 202 18.96 -18.54 -5.67
CA ARG A 202 18.61 -19.89 -6.15
C ARG A 202 18.05 -19.91 -7.57
N LEU A 203 17.26 -18.93 -7.91
CA LEU A 203 16.53 -18.91 -9.19
C LEU A 203 17.27 -18.14 -10.27
N GLY A 204 18.13 -17.17 -9.90
CA GLY A 204 18.64 -16.17 -10.79
C GLY A 204 17.65 -15.02 -11.05
N TRP A 205 18.10 -13.95 -11.70
CA TRP A 205 17.35 -12.69 -11.81
C TRP A 205 16.01 -12.82 -12.56
N VAL A 206 16.04 -13.43 -13.75
CA VAL A 206 14.84 -13.49 -14.61
C VAL A 206 13.71 -14.30 -13.97
N PRO A 207 13.92 -15.56 -13.53
CA PRO A 207 12.86 -16.30 -12.85
C PRO A 207 12.41 -15.64 -11.54
N PHE A 208 13.31 -15.01 -10.80
CA PHE A 208 12.97 -14.28 -9.59
C PHE A 208 11.95 -13.19 -9.85
N PHE A 209 12.19 -12.29 -10.83
CA PHE A 209 11.24 -11.22 -11.14
C PHE A 209 9.95 -11.72 -11.78
N LEU A 210 9.96 -12.85 -12.48
CA LEU A 210 8.73 -13.51 -12.92
C LEU A 210 7.90 -14.02 -11.71
N VAL A 211 8.56 -14.59 -10.71
CA VAL A 211 7.89 -15.00 -9.47
C VAL A 211 7.29 -13.80 -8.74
N THR A 212 8.01 -12.66 -8.63
CA THR A 212 7.44 -11.44 -8.00
C THR A 212 6.24 -10.90 -8.76
N THR A 213 6.23 -11.01 -10.09
CA THR A 213 5.09 -10.64 -10.93
C THR A 213 3.88 -11.52 -10.61
N VAL A 214 4.07 -12.84 -10.51
CA VAL A 214 2.99 -13.80 -10.22
C VAL A 214 2.54 -13.73 -8.76
N ALA A 215 3.43 -13.38 -7.82
CA ALA A 215 3.13 -13.29 -6.39
C ALA A 215 2.01 -12.29 -6.04
N THR A 216 1.75 -11.31 -6.89
CA THR A 216 0.64 -10.35 -6.73
C THR A 216 -0.72 -10.95 -7.12
N ILE A 217 -0.76 -11.97 -7.99
CA ILE A 217 -2.00 -12.54 -8.54
C ILE A 217 -2.94 -13.06 -7.46
N PRO A 218 -2.51 -13.85 -6.45
CA PRO A 218 -3.39 -14.33 -5.40
C PRO A 218 -4.10 -13.20 -4.65
N ALA A 219 -3.38 -12.11 -4.36
CA ALA A 219 -3.96 -10.94 -3.70
C ALA A 219 -5.00 -10.23 -4.60
N LEU A 220 -4.74 -10.13 -5.91
CA LEU A 220 -5.69 -9.57 -6.86
C LEU A 220 -6.95 -10.45 -7.01
N LEU A 221 -6.81 -11.76 -7.06
CA LEU A 221 -7.95 -12.67 -7.07
C LEU A 221 -8.79 -12.55 -5.79
N LEU A 222 -8.12 -12.45 -4.64
CA LEU A 222 -8.78 -12.21 -3.36
C LEU A 222 -9.49 -10.86 -3.34
N LEU A 223 -8.90 -9.80 -3.89
CA LEU A 223 -9.53 -8.50 -4.02
C LEU A 223 -10.79 -8.54 -4.90
N VAL A 224 -10.73 -9.21 -6.04
CA VAL A 224 -11.90 -9.41 -6.91
C VAL A 224 -13.00 -10.19 -6.19
N TRP A 225 -12.63 -11.20 -5.41
CA TRP A 225 -13.59 -11.96 -4.62
C TRP A 225 -14.24 -11.11 -3.50
N ILE A 226 -13.45 -10.29 -2.79
CA ILE A 226 -13.95 -9.32 -1.79
C ILE A 226 -14.90 -8.34 -2.47
N ALA A 227 -14.49 -7.73 -3.60
CA ALA A 227 -15.27 -6.74 -4.32
C ALA A 227 -16.62 -7.25 -4.84
N ARG A 228 -16.74 -8.56 -5.08
CA ARG A 228 -18.02 -9.19 -5.49
C ARG A 228 -18.98 -9.44 -4.33
N ARG A 229 -18.45 -9.60 -3.10
CA ARG A 229 -19.25 -9.92 -1.91
C ARG A 229 -19.54 -8.68 -1.06
N ASP A 230 -18.58 -7.76 -1.00
CA ASP A 230 -18.71 -6.49 -0.31
C ASP A 230 -18.13 -5.41 -1.23
N PRO A 231 -18.95 -4.64 -1.94
CA PRO A 231 -18.49 -3.61 -2.88
C PRO A 231 -17.72 -2.46 -2.22
N GLY A 232 -17.41 -2.57 -0.94
CA GLY A 232 -16.64 -1.59 -0.17
C GLY A 232 -17.48 -0.42 0.34
N PRO A 233 -16.89 0.47 1.11
CA PRO A 233 -17.59 1.67 1.57
C PRO A 233 -18.03 2.48 0.36
N LEU A 234 -19.32 2.68 0.21
CA LEU A 234 -19.91 3.55 -0.80
C LEU A 234 -19.22 4.92 -0.66
N PRO A 235 -18.89 5.63 -1.75
CA PRO A 235 -18.44 7.01 -1.65
C PRO A 235 -19.50 7.76 -0.85
N ALA A 236 -19.04 8.51 0.17
CA ALA A 236 -19.93 9.29 1.02
C ALA A 236 -20.92 10.02 0.10
N ARG A 237 -22.21 9.69 0.24
CA ARG A 237 -23.30 10.31 -0.50
C ARG A 237 -23.08 11.81 -0.33
N ARG A 238 -22.81 12.52 -1.41
CA ARG A 238 -22.91 13.97 -1.39
C ARG A 238 -24.33 14.26 -0.94
N GLU A 239 -24.53 14.48 0.34
CA GLU A 239 -25.74 15.14 0.79
C GLU A 239 -25.76 16.46 0.03
N SER A 240 -26.74 16.51 -0.84
CA SER A 240 -27.06 17.69 -1.64
C SER A 240 -27.15 18.90 -0.71
N LEU A 241 -26.16 19.76 -0.77
CA LEU A 241 -26.30 21.15 -0.43
C LEU A 241 -27.27 21.75 -1.46
N VAL A 242 -28.55 21.51 -1.25
CA VAL A 242 -29.65 22.22 -1.88
C VAL A 242 -30.71 22.40 -0.79
N THR A 243 -30.61 23.41 -0.07
CA THR A 243 -31.67 24.35 0.31
C THR A 243 -31.03 25.58 0.90
#